data_e328cc0cc0dbcf4d821407ddaedb72e9
#
_entry.id   e328cc0cc0dbcf4d821407ddaedb72e9
#
_cell.length_a   1.000
_cell.length_b   1.000
_cell.length_c   1.000
_cell.angle_alpha   90.00
_cell.angle_beta   90.00
_cell.angle_gamma   90.00
#
_symmetry.space_group_name_H-M   'P 1'
#
loop_
_entity.id
_entity.type
_entity.pdbx_description
1 polymer ?
#
loop_
_entity_poly.entity_id
_entity_poly.type
_entity_poly.pdbx_seq_one_letter_code
_entity_poly.pdbx_strand_id
1 'polypeptide(L)'
;MSEGVIELGGLTGRTLAAARATLRGERRGWRAALPFIGPAVVASVAYIDPGNFATNIQAGAGYGLTLLWAVLFANGVAMLFQALSARLGIATGRNLAELAREEFPAPLVYAMWGISEIGAMATDLAEFLGGALGLSLLLHIPLMAGMVATGLITYGLLLLERRGFRPLELVITAFVAVVGVSYLIELLIAPPPLGSVLRHAVLPEIPDAGALTLVVGIIGATVMPHVIYLHSGLTQNRIPPQGEAERRALIRFSNREVIFALGLAGLVNMAMVAMAAVVFHAGHSDIAEIETAYRTLYPLLGAGAAAVFLTALMASGFSSSVVGTMAGQMIMQGFVGFTIPLWLRRVLTMAPAFVVIGLGVAPTQALVISQVVLSLVLPVPMIALLVILRRPRLGAFAIGGRLFAFTLLLTAVILVLNLLLVLQSFGVPVPGLG
;
A
#
# COMPACT_ATOMS: atom_id res chain seq x y z
N MET A 1 39.65 13.99 -9.26
CA MET A 1 38.82 13.81 -10.45
C MET A 1 37.42 14.20 -10.04
N SER A 2 36.91 15.33 -10.50
CA SER A 2 35.59 15.87 -10.18
C SER A 2 34.54 15.02 -10.91
N GLU A 3 33.86 14.15 -10.18
CA GLU A 3 32.67 13.48 -10.70
C GLU A 3 31.63 14.54 -11.04
N GLY A 4 31.25 14.58 -12.31
CA GLY A 4 30.29 15.51 -12.85
C GLY A 4 28.96 15.40 -12.12
N VAL A 5 28.59 16.45 -11.43
CA VAL A 5 27.24 16.71 -10.98
C VAL A 5 26.40 16.84 -12.26
N ILE A 6 25.69 15.77 -12.61
CA ILE A 6 24.61 15.88 -13.59
C ILE A 6 23.67 16.93 -13.01
N GLU A 7 23.63 18.13 -13.58
CA GLU A 7 22.63 19.14 -13.27
C GLU A 7 21.26 18.55 -13.61
N LEU A 8 20.63 17.95 -12.61
CA LEU A 8 19.24 17.56 -12.67
C LEU A 8 18.42 18.84 -12.76
N GLY A 9 18.16 19.29 -13.98
CA GLY A 9 17.29 20.45 -14.25
C GLY A 9 15.87 20.19 -13.76
N GLY A 10 15.07 21.25 -13.68
CA GLY A 10 13.65 21.13 -13.34
C GLY A 10 13.33 20.99 -11.85
N LEU A 11 12.16 20.39 -11.56
CA LEU A 11 11.62 20.28 -10.20
C LEU A 11 12.47 19.38 -9.29
N THR A 12 13.05 18.33 -9.81
CA THR A 12 13.88 17.36 -9.07
C THR A 12 15.18 18.03 -8.58
N GLY A 13 15.86 18.78 -9.43
CA GLY A 13 17.07 19.52 -9.05
C GLY A 13 16.81 20.59 -7.99
N ARG A 14 15.70 21.33 -8.10
CA ARG A 14 15.26 22.30 -7.07
C ARG A 14 15.00 21.66 -5.73
N THR A 15 14.38 20.46 -5.73
CA THR A 15 14.10 19.71 -4.51
C THR A 15 15.39 19.25 -3.83
N LEU A 16 16.36 18.75 -4.60
CA LEU A 16 17.66 18.34 -4.07
C LEU A 16 18.44 19.53 -3.47
N ALA A 17 18.48 20.66 -4.16
CA ALA A 17 19.12 21.88 -3.66
C ALA A 17 18.47 22.36 -2.35
N ALA A 18 17.13 22.32 -2.26
CA ALA A 18 16.39 22.70 -1.07
C ALA A 18 16.65 21.72 0.11
N ALA A 19 16.77 20.41 -0.16
CA ALA A 19 17.13 19.40 0.84
C ALA A 19 18.54 19.65 1.39
N ARG A 20 19.51 19.92 0.52
CA ARG A 20 20.88 20.26 0.93
C ARG A 20 20.93 21.52 1.80
N ALA A 21 20.20 22.58 1.43
CA ALA A 21 20.11 23.81 2.25
C ALA A 21 19.53 23.51 3.64
N THR A 22 18.55 22.60 3.74
CA THR A 22 18.00 22.17 5.03
C THR A 22 19.02 21.39 5.87
N LEU A 23 19.75 20.44 5.25
CA LEU A 23 20.77 19.65 5.96
C LEU A 23 21.93 20.52 6.48
N ARG A 24 22.24 21.63 5.79
CA ARG A 24 23.21 22.63 6.25
C ARG A 24 22.67 23.60 7.32
N GLY A 25 21.36 23.48 7.68
CA GLY A 25 20.73 24.35 8.69
C GLY A 25 20.29 25.72 8.19
N GLU A 26 20.34 25.95 6.87
CA GLU A 26 19.94 27.21 6.22
C GLU A 26 18.42 27.41 6.18
N ARG A 27 17.64 26.33 6.33
CA ARG A 27 16.16 26.32 6.36
C ARG A 27 15.64 25.81 7.68
N ARG A 28 14.59 26.47 8.22
CA ARG A 28 13.97 26.13 9.52
C ARG A 28 12.45 26.03 9.40
N GLY A 29 11.81 25.47 10.44
CA GLY A 29 10.35 25.30 10.52
C GLY A 29 9.81 24.25 9.55
N TRP A 30 8.52 24.32 9.27
CA TRP A 30 7.81 23.34 8.42
C TRP A 30 8.33 23.30 6.97
N ARG A 31 8.80 24.44 6.45
CA ARG A 31 9.39 24.55 5.09
C ARG A 31 10.68 23.73 4.92
N ALA A 32 11.36 23.43 6.02
CA ALA A 32 12.54 22.58 6.01
C ALA A 32 12.20 21.11 5.74
N ALA A 33 10.99 20.64 6.06
CA ALA A 33 10.55 19.28 5.82
C ALA A 33 10.09 19.02 4.36
N LEU A 34 9.59 20.05 3.65
CA LEU A 34 8.99 19.91 2.32
C LEU A 34 9.87 19.18 1.27
N PRO A 35 11.19 19.39 1.19
CA PRO A 35 12.03 18.70 0.22
C PRO A 35 12.15 17.18 0.45
N PHE A 36 11.87 16.72 1.66
CA PHE A 36 11.96 15.31 2.04
C PHE A 36 10.64 14.55 1.82
N ILE A 37 9.52 15.27 1.64
CA ILE A 37 8.21 14.69 1.36
C ILE A 37 8.18 14.11 -0.05
N GLY A 38 7.78 12.85 -0.18
CA GLY A 38 7.60 12.14 -1.45
C GLY A 38 7.59 10.62 -1.27
N PRO A 39 8.67 9.96 -0.83
CA PRO A 39 8.73 8.51 -0.76
C PRO A 39 7.62 7.87 0.06
N ALA A 40 7.37 8.37 1.28
CA ALA A 40 6.30 7.81 2.11
C ALA A 40 4.90 8.23 1.61
N VAL A 41 4.75 9.38 0.96
CA VAL A 41 3.49 9.76 0.29
C VAL A 41 3.23 8.83 -0.89
N VAL A 42 4.21 8.52 -1.73
CA VAL A 42 4.08 7.54 -2.82
C VAL A 42 3.74 6.16 -2.24
N ALA A 43 4.44 5.74 -1.19
CA ALA A 43 4.13 4.50 -0.50
C ALA A 43 2.69 4.49 0.05
N SER A 44 2.21 5.59 0.65
CA SER A 44 0.88 5.66 1.28
C SER A 44 -0.28 5.47 0.31
N VAL A 45 -0.09 5.71 -0.99
CA VAL A 45 -1.10 5.45 -2.03
C VAL A 45 -1.51 3.98 -2.06
N ALA A 46 -0.54 3.09 -1.96
CA ALA A 46 -0.82 1.67 -1.92
C ALA A 46 -1.70 1.27 -0.71
N TYR A 47 -1.68 2.04 0.37
CA TYR A 47 -2.47 1.78 1.57
C TYR A 47 -3.94 2.23 1.47
N ILE A 48 -4.32 2.90 0.40
CA ILE A 48 -5.69 3.31 0.09
C ILE A 48 -6.07 2.85 -1.32
N ASP A 49 -5.66 1.64 -1.68
CA ASP A 49 -5.92 0.98 -2.96
C ASP A 49 -7.34 0.38 -3.02
N PRO A 50 -7.80 -0.06 -4.20
CA PRO A 50 -9.10 -0.72 -4.34
C PRO A 50 -9.27 -2.01 -3.54
N GLY A 51 -8.18 -2.70 -3.19
CA GLY A 51 -8.22 -3.86 -2.29
C GLY A 51 -8.66 -3.46 -0.88
N ASN A 52 -8.15 -2.33 -0.37
CA ASN A 52 -8.64 -1.75 0.88
C ASN A 52 -10.11 -1.33 0.79
N PHE A 53 -10.56 -0.76 -0.35
CA PHE A 53 -12.00 -0.48 -0.54
C PHE A 53 -12.84 -1.75 -0.37
N ALA A 54 -12.48 -2.84 -1.05
CA ALA A 54 -13.24 -4.09 -0.99
C ALA A 54 -13.28 -4.67 0.43
N THR A 55 -12.13 -4.82 1.07
CA THR A 55 -12.04 -5.43 2.41
C THR A 55 -12.68 -4.57 3.50
N ASN A 56 -12.48 -3.24 3.45
CA ASN A 56 -13.03 -2.32 4.44
C ASN A 56 -14.56 -2.17 4.31
N ILE A 57 -15.10 -2.12 3.08
CA ILE A 57 -16.54 -2.08 2.85
C ILE A 57 -17.20 -3.36 3.33
N GLN A 58 -16.65 -4.54 2.97
CA GLN A 58 -17.18 -5.81 3.44
C GLN A 58 -17.09 -5.95 4.96
N ALA A 59 -15.98 -5.52 5.57
CA ALA A 59 -15.83 -5.52 7.03
C ALA A 59 -16.88 -4.63 7.70
N GLY A 60 -17.06 -3.39 7.21
CA GLY A 60 -18.04 -2.46 7.75
C GLY A 60 -19.48 -2.92 7.55
N ALA A 61 -19.85 -3.39 6.37
CA ALA A 61 -21.19 -3.89 6.06
C ALA A 61 -21.53 -5.17 6.86
N GLY A 62 -20.65 -6.17 6.83
CA GLY A 62 -20.90 -7.48 7.45
C GLY A 62 -20.76 -7.46 8.98
N TYR A 63 -19.76 -6.75 9.51
CA TYR A 63 -19.37 -6.82 10.93
C TYR A 63 -19.46 -5.47 11.66
N GLY A 64 -20.02 -4.44 11.04
CA GLY A 64 -20.08 -3.11 11.64
C GLY A 64 -18.68 -2.58 11.98
N LEU A 65 -18.49 -2.12 13.19
CA LEU A 65 -17.19 -1.61 13.66
C LEU A 65 -16.27 -2.70 14.23
N THR A 66 -16.73 -3.94 14.36
CA THR A 66 -16.04 -5.03 15.09
C THR A 66 -14.61 -5.28 14.57
N LEU A 67 -14.37 -5.16 13.26
CA LEU A 67 -13.06 -5.39 12.65
C LEU A 67 -12.17 -4.14 12.52
N LEU A 68 -12.58 -3.00 13.10
CA LEU A 68 -11.83 -1.74 13.00
C LEU A 68 -10.43 -1.81 13.63
N TRP A 69 -10.26 -2.64 14.67
CA TRP A 69 -8.96 -2.91 15.29
C TRP A 69 -7.94 -3.50 14.30
N ALA A 70 -8.40 -4.33 13.35
CA ALA A 70 -7.53 -4.93 12.34
C ALA A 70 -6.93 -3.85 11.41
N VAL A 71 -7.71 -2.83 11.05
CA VAL A 71 -7.23 -1.68 10.27
C VAL A 71 -6.18 -0.90 11.05
N LEU A 72 -6.45 -0.59 12.33
CA LEU A 72 -5.50 0.14 13.18
C LEU A 72 -4.21 -0.66 13.40
N PHE A 73 -4.33 -1.96 13.68
CA PHE A 73 -3.20 -2.88 13.84
C PHE A 73 -2.36 -2.94 12.56
N ALA A 74 -2.99 -3.23 11.42
CA ALA A 74 -2.31 -3.32 10.14
C ALA A 74 -1.60 -2.01 9.78
N ASN A 75 -2.23 -0.85 10.02
CA ASN A 75 -1.62 0.44 9.78
C ASN A 75 -0.39 0.69 10.68
N GLY A 76 -0.46 0.30 11.96
CA GLY A 76 0.69 0.37 12.88
C GLY A 76 1.86 -0.50 12.42
N VAL A 77 1.59 -1.74 12.00
CA VAL A 77 2.59 -2.64 11.40
C VAL A 77 3.18 -2.02 10.14
N ALA A 78 2.33 -1.51 9.25
CA ALA A 78 2.74 -0.85 8.02
C ALA A 78 3.70 0.32 8.28
N MET A 79 3.34 1.24 9.17
CA MET A 79 4.20 2.37 9.55
C MET A 79 5.58 1.90 10.02
N LEU A 80 5.62 0.87 10.86
CA LEU A 80 6.87 0.33 11.38
C LEU A 80 7.75 -0.26 10.28
N PHE A 81 7.19 -1.14 9.44
CA PHE A 81 7.95 -1.76 8.35
C PHE A 81 8.35 -0.78 7.26
N GLN A 82 7.54 0.23 6.97
CA GLN A 82 7.92 1.30 6.04
C GLN A 82 9.05 2.18 6.60
N ALA A 83 9.03 2.51 7.89
CA ALA A 83 10.14 3.22 8.52
C ALA A 83 11.45 2.42 8.50
N LEU A 84 11.37 1.10 8.70
CA LEU A 84 12.52 0.19 8.62
C LEU A 84 13.02 0.03 7.18
N SER A 85 12.13 -0.07 6.22
CA SER A 85 12.46 -0.13 4.79
C SER A 85 13.17 1.13 4.32
N ALA A 86 12.63 2.30 4.64
CA ALA A 86 13.29 3.58 4.34
C ALA A 86 14.66 3.71 5.01
N ARG A 87 14.77 3.29 6.28
CA ARG A 87 16.05 3.25 7.00
C ARG A 87 17.07 2.39 6.26
N LEU A 88 16.68 1.23 5.72
CA LEU A 88 17.54 0.37 4.94
C LEU A 88 18.08 1.10 3.70
N GLY A 89 17.18 1.68 2.88
CA GLY A 89 17.55 2.41 1.67
C GLY A 89 18.49 3.59 1.94
N ILE A 90 18.19 4.40 2.97
CA ILE A 90 19.03 5.57 3.35
C ILE A 90 20.38 5.13 3.90
N ALA A 91 20.40 4.08 4.74
CA ALA A 91 21.63 3.65 5.40
C ALA A 91 22.62 2.99 4.43
N THR A 92 22.13 2.22 3.46
CA THR A 92 22.96 1.41 2.57
C THR A 92 23.10 1.99 1.16
N GLY A 93 22.21 2.88 0.73
CA GLY A 93 22.12 3.33 -0.67
C GLY A 93 21.62 2.25 -1.62
N ARG A 94 21.00 1.17 -1.11
CA ARG A 94 20.51 0.01 -1.87
C ARG A 94 19.12 -0.41 -1.39
N ASN A 95 18.31 -0.97 -2.28
CA ASN A 95 16.99 -1.46 -1.93
C ASN A 95 17.02 -2.87 -1.33
N LEU A 96 15.90 -3.27 -0.74
CA LEU A 96 15.75 -4.56 -0.07
C LEU A 96 16.00 -5.76 -0.99
N ALA A 97 15.53 -5.70 -2.25
CA ALA A 97 15.68 -6.81 -3.19
C ALA A 97 17.14 -6.99 -3.63
N GLU A 98 17.88 -5.89 -3.87
CA GLU A 98 19.30 -5.91 -4.15
C GLU A 98 20.11 -6.51 -2.99
N LEU A 99 19.79 -6.09 -1.77
CA LEU A 99 20.46 -6.60 -0.58
C LEU A 99 20.12 -8.07 -0.31
N ALA A 100 18.87 -8.47 -0.56
CA ALA A 100 18.48 -9.87 -0.45
C ALA A 100 19.25 -10.75 -1.45
N ARG A 101 19.44 -10.30 -2.68
CA ARG A 101 20.27 -11.01 -3.68
C ARG A 101 21.70 -11.23 -3.23
N GLU A 102 22.26 -10.30 -2.47
CA GLU A 102 23.65 -10.41 -1.97
C GLU A 102 23.79 -11.26 -0.72
N GLU A 103 22.79 -11.22 0.16
CA GLU A 103 22.85 -11.81 1.50
C GLU A 103 22.37 -13.25 1.56
N PHE A 104 21.49 -13.66 0.64
CA PHE A 104 20.90 -14.99 0.67
C PHE A 104 21.43 -15.90 -0.44
N PRO A 105 21.42 -17.23 -0.24
CA PRO A 105 21.81 -18.17 -1.28
C PRO A 105 20.87 -18.13 -2.48
N ALA A 106 21.41 -18.34 -3.68
CA ALA A 106 20.69 -18.20 -4.94
C ALA A 106 19.33 -18.92 -5.01
N PRO A 107 19.17 -20.18 -4.55
CA PRO A 107 17.85 -20.84 -4.58
C PRO A 107 16.80 -20.09 -3.77
N LEU A 108 17.18 -19.54 -2.59
CA LEU A 108 16.28 -18.75 -1.76
C LEU A 108 15.95 -17.42 -2.42
N VAL A 109 16.91 -16.77 -3.07
CA VAL A 109 16.71 -15.52 -3.82
C VAL A 109 15.68 -15.71 -4.93
N TYR A 110 15.77 -16.79 -5.72
CA TYR A 110 14.79 -17.09 -6.76
C TYR A 110 13.41 -17.44 -6.21
N ALA A 111 13.33 -18.16 -5.08
CA ALA A 111 12.07 -18.41 -4.39
C ALA A 111 11.43 -17.12 -3.88
N MET A 112 12.21 -16.25 -3.23
CA MET A 112 11.74 -14.93 -2.77
C MET A 112 11.26 -14.07 -3.93
N TRP A 113 12.00 -14.05 -5.04
CA TRP A 113 11.59 -13.36 -6.25
C TRP A 113 10.27 -13.88 -6.80
N GLY A 114 10.13 -15.19 -7.01
CA GLY A 114 8.91 -15.80 -7.53
C GLY A 114 7.68 -15.50 -6.65
N ILE A 115 7.82 -15.63 -5.32
CA ILE A 115 6.75 -15.29 -4.37
C ILE A 115 6.41 -13.79 -4.44
N SER A 116 7.43 -12.92 -4.54
CA SER A 116 7.22 -11.47 -4.66
C SER A 116 6.56 -11.06 -5.98
N GLU A 117 6.84 -11.78 -7.09
CA GLU A 117 6.16 -11.57 -8.38
C GLU A 117 4.68 -11.98 -8.32
N ILE A 118 4.35 -13.09 -7.63
CA ILE A 118 2.94 -13.47 -7.36
C ILE A 118 2.25 -12.34 -6.58
N GLY A 119 2.90 -11.78 -5.57
CA GLY A 119 2.39 -10.62 -4.86
C GLY A 119 2.20 -9.40 -5.75
N ALA A 120 3.16 -9.09 -6.64
CA ALA A 120 3.03 -7.98 -7.58
C ALA A 120 1.85 -8.18 -8.56
N MET A 121 1.64 -9.40 -9.06
CA MET A 121 0.49 -9.73 -9.92
C MET A 121 -0.84 -9.61 -9.18
N ALA A 122 -0.91 -10.05 -7.92
CA ALA A 122 -2.11 -9.92 -7.09
C ALA A 122 -2.44 -8.45 -6.80
N THR A 123 -1.41 -7.63 -6.58
CA THR A 123 -1.55 -6.17 -6.43
C THR A 123 -2.08 -5.53 -7.71
N ASP A 124 -1.40 -5.75 -8.84
CA ASP A 124 -1.81 -5.16 -10.12
C ASP A 124 -3.24 -5.58 -10.51
N LEU A 125 -3.65 -6.81 -10.18
CA LEU A 125 -5.03 -7.27 -10.36
C LEU A 125 -6.01 -6.38 -9.58
N ALA A 126 -5.75 -6.14 -8.29
CA ALA A 126 -6.63 -5.34 -7.45
C ALA A 126 -6.71 -3.88 -7.93
N GLU A 127 -5.56 -3.26 -8.14
CA GLU A 127 -5.43 -1.85 -8.52
C GLU A 127 -6.09 -1.58 -9.88
N PHE A 128 -5.86 -2.48 -10.82
CA PHE A 128 -6.40 -2.41 -12.16
C PHE A 128 -7.92 -2.60 -12.19
N LEU A 129 -8.43 -3.60 -11.47
CA LEU A 129 -9.88 -3.84 -11.36
C LEU A 129 -10.60 -2.68 -10.70
N GLY A 130 -10.03 -2.06 -9.66
CA GLY A 130 -10.64 -0.92 -9.00
C GLY A 130 -10.81 0.30 -9.91
N GLY A 131 -9.77 0.65 -10.67
CA GLY A 131 -9.86 1.70 -11.69
C GLY A 131 -10.88 1.38 -12.78
N ALA A 132 -10.91 0.12 -13.23
CA ALA A 132 -11.84 -0.36 -14.25
C ALA A 132 -13.29 -0.35 -13.76
N LEU A 133 -13.55 -0.79 -12.53
CA LEU A 133 -14.87 -0.71 -11.89
C LEU A 133 -15.37 0.74 -11.80
N GLY A 134 -14.50 1.64 -11.29
CA GLY A 134 -14.85 3.05 -11.21
C GLY A 134 -15.25 3.65 -12.56
N LEU A 135 -14.45 3.39 -13.62
CA LEU A 135 -14.77 3.84 -14.99
C LEU A 135 -16.02 3.18 -15.54
N SER A 136 -16.18 1.87 -15.35
CA SER A 136 -17.33 1.11 -15.82
C SER A 136 -18.64 1.66 -15.23
N LEU A 137 -18.67 1.90 -13.92
CA LEU A 137 -19.84 2.43 -13.22
C LEU A 137 -20.12 3.90 -13.56
N LEU A 138 -19.07 4.72 -13.69
CA LEU A 138 -19.23 6.14 -14.01
C LEU A 138 -19.70 6.37 -15.44
N LEU A 139 -19.09 5.66 -16.41
CA LEU A 139 -19.34 5.86 -17.84
C LEU A 139 -20.39 4.89 -18.41
N HIS A 140 -20.91 3.96 -17.57
CA HIS A 140 -21.88 2.92 -17.99
C HIS A 140 -21.35 2.07 -19.16
N ILE A 141 -20.04 1.74 -19.13
CA ILE A 141 -19.36 0.90 -20.14
C ILE A 141 -19.12 -0.50 -19.60
N PRO A 142 -18.99 -1.54 -20.45
CA PRO A 142 -18.60 -2.87 -20.00
C PRO A 142 -17.28 -2.85 -19.21
N LEU A 143 -17.16 -3.68 -18.17
CA LEU A 143 -15.97 -3.76 -17.32
C LEU A 143 -14.68 -3.98 -18.13
N MET A 144 -14.71 -4.84 -19.14
CA MET A 144 -13.57 -5.07 -20.05
C MET A 144 -13.09 -3.79 -20.77
N ALA A 145 -14.03 -2.92 -21.18
CA ALA A 145 -13.68 -1.62 -21.77
C ALA A 145 -13.06 -0.69 -20.70
N GLY A 146 -13.60 -0.69 -19.49
CA GLY A 146 -13.03 0.00 -18.33
C GLY A 146 -11.61 -0.47 -18.02
N MET A 147 -11.36 -1.78 -18.11
CA MET A 147 -10.04 -2.37 -17.94
C MET A 147 -9.04 -1.85 -18.98
N VAL A 148 -9.39 -1.86 -20.27
CA VAL A 148 -8.51 -1.31 -21.32
C VAL A 148 -8.24 0.17 -21.08
N ALA A 149 -9.26 0.95 -20.77
CA ALA A 149 -9.12 2.39 -20.50
C ALA A 149 -8.20 2.65 -19.29
N THR A 150 -8.38 1.90 -18.20
CA THR A 150 -7.50 1.98 -17.01
C THR A 150 -6.05 1.66 -17.38
N GLY A 151 -5.81 0.64 -18.19
CA GLY A 151 -4.47 0.29 -18.67
C GLY A 151 -3.81 1.43 -19.44
N LEU A 152 -4.54 2.08 -20.34
CA LEU A 152 -4.03 3.21 -21.12
C LEU A 152 -3.77 4.45 -20.24
N ILE A 153 -4.68 4.79 -19.33
CA ILE A 153 -4.54 5.93 -18.40
C ILE A 153 -3.31 5.73 -17.51
N THR A 154 -3.19 4.58 -16.87
CA THR A 154 -2.08 4.29 -15.95
C THR A 154 -0.74 4.18 -16.68
N TYR A 155 -0.71 3.66 -17.91
CA TYR A 155 0.48 3.70 -18.75
C TYR A 155 0.89 5.14 -19.09
N GLY A 156 -0.08 6.01 -19.44
CA GLY A 156 0.16 7.43 -19.66
C GLY A 156 0.73 8.14 -18.41
N LEU A 157 0.23 7.82 -17.22
CA LEU A 157 0.76 8.36 -15.96
C LEU A 157 2.20 7.92 -15.71
N LEU A 158 2.54 6.65 -15.99
CA LEU A 158 3.92 6.14 -15.87
C LEU A 158 4.90 6.87 -16.80
N LEU A 159 4.46 7.33 -17.98
CA LEU A 159 5.31 8.11 -18.87
C LEU A 159 5.75 9.46 -18.27
N LEU A 160 5.06 9.97 -17.23
CA LEU A 160 5.49 11.18 -16.51
C LEU A 160 6.83 10.98 -15.79
N GLU A 161 7.18 9.76 -15.41
CA GLU A 161 8.47 9.43 -14.81
C GLU A 161 9.65 9.85 -15.71
N ARG A 162 9.47 9.79 -17.03
CA ARG A 162 10.48 10.25 -18.02
C ARG A 162 10.81 11.74 -17.91
N ARG A 163 9.91 12.54 -17.33
CA ARG A 163 10.12 13.97 -17.05
C ARG A 163 10.74 14.25 -15.67
N GLY A 164 11.15 13.18 -14.97
CA GLY A 164 11.66 13.21 -13.60
C GLY A 164 10.63 12.72 -12.58
N PHE A 165 11.11 12.27 -11.44
CA PHE A 165 10.28 11.63 -10.43
C PHE A 165 9.31 12.60 -9.72
N ARG A 166 9.71 13.87 -9.50
CA ARG A 166 8.91 14.86 -8.77
C ARG A 166 7.54 15.19 -9.41
N PRO A 167 7.39 15.33 -10.74
CA PRO A 167 6.07 15.50 -11.36
C PRO A 167 5.12 14.33 -11.05
N LEU A 168 5.60 13.10 -11.08
CA LEU A 168 4.83 11.91 -10.75
C LEU A 168 4.40 11.92 -9.28
N GLU A 169 5.30 12.24 -8.35
CA GLU A 169 4.97 12.39 -6.92
C GLU A 169 3.83 13.41 -6.69
N LEU A 170 3.84 14.54 -7.39
CA LEU A 170 2.80 15.56 -7.26
C LEU A 170 1.44 15.08 -7.76
N VAL A 171 1.38 14.38 -8.89
CA VAL A 171 0.15 13.79 -9.41
C VAL A 171 -0.40 12.74 -8.45
N ILE A 172 0.46 11.86 -7.96
CA ILE A 172 0.12 10.85 -6.96
C ILE A 172 -0.42 11.53 -5.69
N THR A 173 0.25 12.57 -5.19
CA THR A 173 -0.20 13.32 -4.01
C THR A 173 -1.58 13.94 -4.23
N ALA A 174 -1.89 14.44 -5.43
CA ALA A 174 -3.20 14.96 -5.76
C ALA A 174 -4.29 13.87 -5.71
N PHE A 175 -4.01 12.66 -6.20
CA PHE A 175 -4.94 11.53 -6.08
C PHE A 175 -5.20 11.15 -4.61
N VAL A 176 -4.16 11.09 -3.77
CA VAL A 176 -4.32 10.86 -2.32
C VAL A 176 -5.21 11.92 -1.68
N ALA A 177 -5.01 13.18 -2.04
CA ALA A 177 -5.83 14.27 -1.53
C ALA A 177 -7.30 14.12 -1.96
N VAL A 178 -7.56 13.71 -3.21
CA VAL A 178 -8.91 13.44 -3.70
C VAL A 178 -9.57 12.33 -2.86
N VAL A 179 -8.90 11.21 -2.64
CA VAL A 179 -9.45 10.10 -1.82
C VAL A 179 -9.69 10.56 -0.39
N GLY A 180 -8.74 11.25 0.24
CA GLY A 180 -8.88 11.76 1.61
C GLY A 180 -10.04 12.74 1.77
N VAL A 181 -10.21 13.68 0.83
CA VAL A 181 -11.34 14.63 0.83
C VAL A 181 -12.66 13.90 0.60
N SER A 182 -12.70 12.92 -0.30
CA SER A 182 -13.89 12.10 -0.55
C SER A 182 -14.39 11.43 0.72
N TYR A 183 -13.52 10.73 1.46
CA TYR A 183 -13.92 10.07 2.71
C TYR A 183 -14.23 11.04 3.84
N LEU A 184 -13.60 12.21 3.87
CA LEU A 184 -13.98 13.27 4.79
C LEU A 184 -15.42 13.74 4.51
N ILE A 185 -15.79 13.92 3.24
CA ILE A 185 -17.17 14.28 2.84
C ILE A 185 -18.15 13.18 3.26
N GLU A 186 -17.84 11.91 2.99
CA GLU A 186 -18.69 10.77 3.36
C GLU A 186 -18.90 10.67 4.87
N LEU A 187 -17.85 10.87 5.69
CA LEU A 187 -17.98 10.91 7.15
C LEU A 187 -18.81 12.09 7.68
N LEU A 188 -18.82 13.22 6.98
CA LEU A 188 -19.65 14.37 7.34
C LEU A 188 -21.14 14.11 7.00
N ILE A 189 -21.42 13.34 5.96
CA ILE A 189 -22.77 12.93 5.57
C ILE A 189 -23.30 11.82 6.49
N ALA A 190 -22.45 10.83 6.84
CA ALA A 190 -22.81 9.69 7.66
C ALA A 190 -21.83 9.57 8.86
N PRO A 191 -21.97 10.44 9.90
CA PRO A 191 -21.02 10.46 11.01
C PRO A 191 -21.15 9.22 11.90
N PRO A 192 -20.06 8.46 12.12
CA PRO A 192 -20.08 7.31 13.00
C PRO A 192 -20.08 7.73 14.48
N PRO A 193 -20.61 6.89 15.39
CA PRO A 193 -20.58 7.15 16.83
C PRO A 193 -19.14 7.04 17.36
N LEU A 194 -18.51 8.17 17.66
CA LEU A 194 -17.08 8.27 17.98
C LEU A 194 -16.66 7.35 19.14
N GLY A 195 -17.48 7.22 20.19
CA GLY A 195 -17.23 6.33 21.30
C GLY A 195 -17.11 4.87 20.90
N SER A 196 -17.98 4.40 19.99
CA SER A 196 -17.93 3.05 19.43
C SER A 196 -16.70 2.86 18.53
N VAL A 197 -16.38 3.85 17.70
CA VAL A 197 -15.17 3.83 16.86
C VAL A 197 -13.92 3.64 17.71
N LEU A 198 -13.74 4.44 18.76
CA LEU A 198 -12.56 4.34 19.64
C LEU A 198 -12.50 3.00 20.38
N ARG A 199 -13.64 2.48 20.83
CA ARG A 199 -13.70 1.18 21.51
C ARG A 199 -13.28 0.05 20.59
N HIS A 200 -13.90 -0.08 19.40
CA HIS A 200 -13.64 -1.17 18.47
C HIS A 200 -12.29 -1.03 17.74
N ALA A 201 -11.70 0.16 17.71
CA ALA A 201 -10.35 0.32 17.19
C ALA A 201 -9.26 -0.35 18.06
N VAL A 202 -9.52 -0.58 19.35
CA VAL A 202 -8.51 -1.13 20.29
C VAL A 202 -8.86 -2.50 20.84
N LEU A 203 -10.10 -2.98 20.67
CA LEU A 203 -10.54 -4.28 21.16
C LEU A 203 -10.56 -5.30 20.02
N PRO A 204 -9.59 -6.26 19.96
CA PRO A 204 -9.57 -7.27 18.93
C PRO A 204 -10.67 -8.31 19.16
N GLU A 205 -11.47 -8.54 18.11
CA GLU A 205 -12.52 -9.53 18.08
C GLU A 205 -12.59 -10.18 16.68
N ILE A 206 -12.70 -11.50 16.61
CA ILE A 206 -12.86 -12.26 15.38
C ILE A 206 -14.05 -13.21 15.61
N PRO A 207 -15.29 -12.82 15.26
CA PRO A 207 -16.50 -13.57 15.58
C PRO A 207 -16.59 -14.93 14.92
N ASP A 208 -16.14 -15.03 13.67
CA ASP A 208 -16.32 -16.21 12.84
C ASP A 208 -15.22 -16.33 11.75
N ALA A 209 -15.35 -17.37 10.95
CA ALA A 209 -14.46 -17.69 9.85
C ALA A 209 -14.42 -16.64 8.74
N GLY A 210 -15.54 -16.00 8.44
CA GLY A 210 -15.63 -14.88 7.49
C GLY A 210 -14.87 -13.65 7.99
N ALA A 211 -15.00 -13.35 9.26
CA ALA A 211 -14.25 -12.27 9.93
C ALA A 211 -12.73 -12.53 9.87
N LEU A 212 -12.26 -13.78 10.09
CA LEU A 212 -10.85 -14.12 9.95
C LEU A 212 -10.34 -13.85 8.53
N THR A 213 -11.10 -14.24 7.51
CA THR A 213 -10.75 -13.97 6.11
C THR A 213 -10.61 -12.49 5.84
N LEU A 214 -11.53 -11.66 6.35
CA LEU A 214 -11.46 -10.21 6.20
C LEU A 214 -10.32 -9.58 7.00
N VAL A 215 -10.04 -10.05 8.22
CA VAL A 215 -8.88 -9.59 9.02
C VAL A 215 -7.57 -9.85 8.27
N VAL A 216 -7.38 -11.05 7.73
CA VAL A 216 -6.20 -11.39 6.92
C VAL A 216 -6.16 -10.57 5.63
N GLY A 217 -7.31 -10.38 4.98
CA GLY A 217 -7.44 -9.51 3.80
C GLY A 217 -7.08 -8.05 4.11
N ILE A 218 -7.59 -7.47 5.21
CA ILE A 218 -7.26 -6.11 5.66
C ILE A 218 -5.75 -5.98 5.94
N ILE A 219 -5.13 -6.97 6.57
CA ILE A 219 -3.69 -6.97 6.83
C ILE A 219 -2.92 -6.99 5.50
N GLY A 220 -3.29 -7.88 4.57
CA GLY A 220 -2.67 -7.98 3.25
C GLY A 220 -2.82 -6.71 2.41
N ALA A 221 -4.01 -6.12 2.42
CA ALA A 221 -4.31 -4.86 1.77
C ALA A 221 -3.51 -3.68 2.36
N THR A 222 -3.35 -3.65 3.69
CA THR A 222 -2.73 -2.51 4.38
C THR A 222 -1.22 -2.66 4.49
N VAL A 223 -0.64 -3.85 4.75
CA VAL A 223 0.81 -4.04 4.95
C VAL A 223 1.48 -4.53 3.65
N MET A 224 1.20 -3.98 2.55
CA MET A 224 1.57 -4.46 1.21
C MET A 224 3.03 -4.89 1.06
N PRO A 225 3.30 -6.16 0.67
CA PRO A 225 4.66 -6.71 0.56
C PRO A 225 5.53 -5.98 -0.47
N HIS A 226 4.97 -5.63 -1.62
CA HIS A 226 5.68 -4.96 -2.70
C HIS A 226 6.13 -3.53 -2.33
N VAL A 227 5.38 -2.84 -1.46
CA VAL A 227 5.71 -1.47 -0.99
C VAL A 227 6.88 -1.48 -0.01
N ILE A 228 7.12 -2.58 0.71
CA ILE A 228 8.31 -2.73 1.55
C ILE A 228 9.58 -2.72 0.67
N TYR A 229 9.56 -3.36 -0.49
CA TYR A 229 10.65 -3.25 -1.47
C TYR A 229 10.75 -1.85 -2.05
N LEU A 230 9.62 -1.31 -2.51
CA LEU A 230 9.56 -0.01 -3.17
C LEU A 230 10.10 1.11 -2.29
N HIS A 231 9.70 1.20 -1.03
CA HIS A 231 10.08 2.32 -0.17
C HIS A 231 11.60 2.37 0.10
N SER A 232 12.24 1.21 0.25
CA SER A 232 13.71 1.15 0.33
C SER A 232 14.36 1.70 -0.94
N GLY A 233 13.80 1.42 -2.09
CA GLY A 233 14.27 1.93 -3.37
C GLY A 233 13.98 3.41 -3.61
N LEU A 234 12.80 3.90 -3.22
CA LEU A 234 12.48 5.32 -3.31
C LEU A 234 13.37 6.21 -2.44
N THR A 235 13.92 5.65 -1.37
CA THR A 235 14.79 6.36 -0.42
C THR A 235 16.28 6.17 -0.72
N GLN A 236 16.67 5.08 -1.42
CA GLN A 236 18.04 4.88 -1.84
C GLN A 236 18.47 6.03 -2.77
N ASN A 237 19.62 6.61 -2.53
CA ASN A 237 20.24 7.65 -3.37
C ASN A 237 19.35 8.87 -3.73
N ARG A 238 18.16 9.03 -3.11
CA ARG A 238 17.30 10.22 -3.33
C ARG A 238 18.02 11.51 -2.92
N ILE A 239 18.65 11.48 -1.75
CA ILE A 239 19.51 12.53 -1.24
C ILE A 239 20.76 11.83 -0.70
N PRO A 240 21.85 11.71 -1.49
CA PRO A 240 23.06 11.02 -1.05
C PRO A 240 23.66 11.67 0.20
N PRO A 241 23.77 10.99 1.34
CA PRO A 241 24.24 11.59 2.59
C PRO A 241 25.76 11.80 2.56
N GLN A 242 26.20 12.93 3.12
CA GLN A 242 27.64 13.24 3.32
C GLN A 242 28.04 12.89 4.78
N GLY A 243 27.95 11.59 5.11
CA GLY A 243 28.35 11.11 6.42
C GLY A 243 27.18 10.65 7.30
N GLU A 244 27.54 10.21 8.52
CA GLU A 244 26.61 9.55 9.44
C GLU A 244 25.56 10.52 10.03
N ALA A 245 25.95 11.76 10.31
CA ALA A 245 25.04 12.77 10.86
C ALA A 245 23.90 13.08 9.88
N GLU A 246 24.20 13.25 8.60
CA GLU A 246 23.19 13.48 7.56
C GLU A 246 22.31 12.25 7.37
N ARG A 247 22.84 11.01 7.39
CA ARG A 247 22.05 9.78 7.35
C ARG A 247 21.04 9.72 8.49
N ARG A 248 21.47 10.04 9.71
CA ARG A 248 20.58 10.10 10.88
C ARG A 248 19.50 11.18 10.71
N ALA A 249 19.83 12.32 10.14
CA ALA A 249 18.87 13.37 9.84
C ALA A 249 17.85 12.93 8.79
N LEU A 250 18.28 12.33 7.69
CA LEU A 250 17.42 11.79 6.63
C LEU A 250 16.46 10.73 7.16
N ILE A 251 16.94 9.79 7.99
CA ILE A 251 16.09 8.77 8.62
C ILE A 251 15.03 9.42 9.52
N ARG A 252 15.38 10.47 10.29
CA ARG A 252 14.40 11.20 11.12
C ARG A 252 13.32 11.90 10.28
N PHE A 253 13.70 12.52 9.16
CA PHE A 253 12.74 13.15 8.24
C PHE A 253 11.82 12.08 7.62
N SER A 254 12.38 10.97 7.13
CA SER A 254 11.63 9.86 6.57
C SER A 254 10.67 9.24 7.57
N ASN A 255 11.09 9.00 8.82
CA ASN A 255 10.19 8.47 9.85
C ASN A 255 9.01 9.41 10.14
N ARG A 256 9.24 10.74 10.16
CA ARG A 256 8.15 11.72 10.33
C ARG A 256 7.20 11.72 9.14
N GLU A 257 7.75 11.62 7.93
CA GLU A 257 6.96 11.50 6.70
C GLU A 257 6.09 10.23 6.72
N VAL A 258 6.66 9.08 7.11
CA VAL A 258 5.95 7.80 7.24
C VAL A 258 4.78 7.94 8.23
N ILE A 259 5.03 8.47 9.43
CA ILE A 259 3.99 8.65 10.45
C ILE A 259 2.85 9.53 9.92
N PHE A 260 3.18 10.63 9.23
CA PHE A 260 2.17 11.55 8.70
C PHE A 260 1.40 10.93 7.53
N ALA A 261 2.10 10.44 6.50
CA ALA A 261 1.48 9.95 5.27
C ALA A 261 0.67 8.66 5.51
N LEU A 262 1.24 7.68 6.22
CA LEU A 262 0.55 6.44 6.53
C LEU A 262 -0.48 6.62 7.63
N GLY A 263 -0.28 7.57 8.56
CA GLY A 263 -1.29 7.93 9.54
C GLY A 263 -2.56 8.46 8.88
N LEU A 264 -2.39 9.34 7.88
CA LEU A 264 -3.52 9.85 7.10
C LEU A 264 -4.20 8.71 6.29
N ALA A 265 -3.42 7.85 5.64
CA ALA A 265 -3.96 6.70 4.91
C ALA A 265 -4.73 5.74 5.84
N GLY A 266 -4.21 5.47 7.04
CA GLY A 266 -4.89 4.68 8.05
C GLY A 266 -6.22 5.29 8.52
N LEU A 267 -6.27 6.62 8.70
CA LEU A 267 -7.51 7.32 9.01
C LEU A 267 -8.53 7.19 7.88
N VAL A 268 -8.11 7.24 6.62
CA VAL A 268 -8.98 7.01 5.45
C VAL A 268 -9.54 5.58 5.48
N ASN A 269 -8.71 4.57 5.75
CA ASN A 269 -9.16 3.17 5.85
C ASN A 269 -10.15 2.97 7.02
N MET A 270 -9.89 3.57 8.17
CA MET A 270 -10.84 3.54 9.29
C MET A 270 -12.16 4.24 8.93
N ALA A 271 -12.08 5.33 8.17
CA ALA A 271 -13.25 6.04 7.66
C ALA A 271 -14.08 5.16 6.69
N MET A 272 -13.43 4.38 5.82
CA MET A 272 -14.09 3.42 4.94
C MET A 272 -14.91 2.39 5.73
N VAL A 273 -14.31 1.75 6.74
CA VAL A 273 -15.02 0.79 7.60
C VAL A 273 -16.16 1.46 8.35
N ALA A 274 -15.89 2.64 8.93
CA ALA A 274 -16.88 3.36 9.73
C ALA A 274 -18.09 3.83 8.89
N MET A 275 -17.85 4.35 7.68
CA MET A 275 -18.89 4.71 6.72
C MET A 275 -19.73 3.48 6.34
N ALA A 276 -19.07 2.40 5.93
CA ALA A 276 -19.76 1.17 5.56
C ALA A 276 -20.57 0.58 6.72
N ALA A 277 -20.07 0.65 7.95
CA ALA A 277 -20.78 0.23 9.16
C ALA A 277 -22.05 1.05 9.40
N VAL A 278 -21.99 2.38 9.25
CA VAL A 278 -23.14 3.25 9.47
C VAL A 278 -24.20 3.11 8.38
N VAL A 279 -23.72 3.01 7.11
CA VAL A 279 -24.64 3.07 5.96
C VAL A 279 -25.25 1.72 5.63
N PHE A 280 -24.50 0.63 5.79
CA PHE A 280 -24.91 -0.70 5.28
C PHE A 280 -25.25 -1.70 6.37
N HIS A 281 -24.59 -1.69 7.53
CA HIS A 281 -24.69 -2.79 8.50
C HIS A 281 -26.12 -3.06 8.99
N ALA A 282 -26.92 -2.02 9.21
CA ALA A 282 -28.26 -2.13 9.78
C ALA A 282 -29.35 -2.68 8.85
N GLY A 283 -29.13 -2.75 7.53
CA GLY A 283 -30.17 -3.17 6.59
C GLY A 283 -29.64 -3.82 5.32
N HIS A 284 -28.33 -3.77 5.11
CA HIS A 284 -27.68 -4.24 3.89
C HIS A 284 -26.36 -4.93 4.23
N SER A 285 -26.37 -5.76 5.29
CA SER A 285 -25.17 -6.49 5.77
C SER A 285 -24.63 -7.53 4.78
N ASP A 286 -25.43 -7.90 3.77
CA ASP A 286 -25.11 -8.79 2.67
C ASP A 286 -24.36 -8.12 1.52
N ILE A 287 -24.03 -6.81 1.64
CA ILE A 287 -23.23 -6.12 0.64
C ILE A 287 -21.81 -6.70 0.64
N ALA A 288 -21.58 -7.56 -0.35
CA ALA A 288 -20.29 -8.19 -0.61
C ALA A 288 -19.55 -7.54 -1.79
N GLU A 289 -20.20 -6.69 -2.58
CA GLU A 289 -19.66 -6.15 -3.83
C GLU A 289 -19.59 -4.60 -3.84
N ILE A 290 -18.51 -4.06 -4.37
CA ILE A 290 -18.31 -2.59 -4.55
C ILE A 290 -19.42 -2.00 -5.44
N GLU A 291 -19.85 -2.73 -6.47
CA GLU A 291 -20.94 -2.30 -7.34
C GLU A 291 -22.27 -2.17 -6.58
N THR A 292 -22.57 -3.15 -5.72
CA THR A 292 -23.77 -3.13 -4.86
C THR A 292 -23.68 -2.00 -3.85
N ALA A 293 -22.50 -1.76 -3.24
CA ALA A 293 -22.28 -0.62 -2.35
C ALA A 293 -22.56 0.70 -3.06
N TYR A 294 -22.02 0.91 -4.26
CA TYR A 294 -22.31 2.11 -5.07
C TYR A 294 -23.81 2.29 -5.37
N ARG A 295 -24.48 1.23 -5.82
CA ARG A 295 -25.91 1.25 -6.14
C ARG A 295 -26.78 1.52 -4.90
N THR A 296 -26.35 1.07 -3.73
CA THR A 296 -27.03 1.29 -2.45
C THR A 296 -26.77 2.69 -1.89
N LEU A 297 -25.57 3.24 -2.10
CA LEU A 297 -25.25 4.62 -1.70
C LEU A 297 -26.15 5.65 -2.39
N TYR A 298 -26.48 5.44 -3.67
CA TYR A 298 -27.29 6.37 -4.45
C TYR A 298 -28.67 6.68 -3.82
N PRO A 299 -29.51 5.68 -3.47
CA PRO A 299 -30.80 5.94 -2.82
C PRO A 299 -30.67 6.34 -1.34
N LEU A 300 -29.59 5.94 -0.63
CA LEU A 300 -29.44 6.22 0.80
C LEU A 300 -28.88 7.62 1.07
N LEU A 301 -27.85 8.03 0.34
CA LEU A 301 -27.10 9.27 0.57
C LEU A 301 -27.14 10.24 -0.64
N GLY A 302 -27.78 9.85 -1.74
CA GLY A 302 -27.94 10.65 -2.94
C GLY A 302 -26.80 10.54 -3.96
N ALA A 303 -27.04 11.11 -5.16
CA ALA A 303 -26.13 11.06 -6.30
C ALA A 303 -24.74 11.66 -6.00
N GLY A 304 -24.68 12.66 -5.13
CA GLY A 304 -23.42 13.31 -4.74
C GLY A 304 -22.48 12.36 -4.00
N ALA A 305 -22.97 11.63 -3.00
CA ALA A 305 -22.18 10.66 -2.26
C ALA A 305 -21.71 9.51 -3.17
N ALA A 306 -22.57 8.99 -4.02
CA ALA A 306 -22.21 7.95 -5.00
C ALA A 306 -21.14 8.43 -5.99
N ALA A 307 -21.20 9.67 -6.46
CA ALA A 307 -20.17 10.25 -7.34
C ALA A 307 -18.83 10.44 -6.60
N VAL A 308 -18.86 10.89 -5.35
CA VAL A 308 -17.66 11.03 -4.49
C VAL A 308 -17.00 9.67 -4.28
N PHE A 309 -17.77 8.63 -4.00
CA PHE A 309 -17.29 7.26 -3.85
C PHE A 309 -16.56 6.75 -5.11
N LEU A 310 -17.19 6.90 -6.30
CA LEU A 310 -16.56 6.49 -7.57
C LEU A 310 -15.31 7.30 -7.88
N THR A 311 -15.31 8.60 -7.58
CA THR A 311 -14.14 9.46 -7.77
C THR A 311 -12.98 8.99 -6.90
N ALA A 312 -13.25 8.63 -5.63
CA ALA A 312 -12.26 8.07 -4.73
C ALA A 312 -11.72 6.73 -5.24
N LEU A 313 -12.60 5.82 -5.68
CA LEU A 313 -12.21 4.51 -6.21
C LEU A 313 -11.33 4.61 -7.46
N MET A 314 -11.68 5.50 -8.40
CA MET A 314 -10.88 5.74 -9.60
C MET A 314 -9.52 6.37 -9.27
N ALA A 315 -9.51 7.40 -8.42
CA ALA A 315 -8.28 8.06 -8.00
C ALA A 315 -7.33 7.07 -7.30
N SER A 316 -7.89 6.22 -6.44
CA SER A 316 -7.19 5.12 -5.78
C SER A 316 -6.62 4.14 -6.81
N GLY A 317 -7.44 3.56 -7.69
CA GLY A 317 -7.01 2.57 -8.67
C GLY A 317 -5.95 3.08 -9.64
N PHE A 318 -6.07 4.32 -10.13
CA PHE A 318 -5.07 4.88 -11.05
C PHE A 318 -3.75 5.18 -10.35
N SER A 319 -3.78 5.75 -9.16
CA SER A 319 -2.56 6.10 -8.44
C SER A 319 -1.82 4.86 -7.92
N SER A 320 -2.53 3.90 -7.34
CA SER A 320 -1.93 2.67 -6.82
C SER A 320 -1.35 1.82 -7.96
N SER A 321 -2.03 1.70 -9.10
CA SER A 321 -1.55 0.96 -10.27
C SER A 321 -0.21 1.49 -10.83
N VAL A 322 0.06 2.78 -10.71
CA VAL A 322 1.37 3.35 -11.02
C VAL A 322 2.42 2.87 -10.00
N VAL A 323 2.08 2.92 -8.71
CA VAL A 323 2.96 2.52 -7.61
C VAL A 323 3.28 1.03 -7.66
N GLY A 324 2.28 0.17 -7.91
CA GLY A 324 2.44 -1.28 -8.07
C GLY A 324 3.40 -1.64 -9.21
N THR A 325 3.26 -0.97 -10.36
CA THR A 325 4.17 -1.18 -11.50
C THR A 325 5.62 -0.80 -11.16
N MET A 326 5.82 0.35 -10.48
CA MET A 326 7.15 0.77 -10.04
C MET A 326 7.76 -0.23 -9.05
N ALA A 327 6.96 -0.72 -8.10
CA ALA A 327 7.38 -1.72 -7.13
C ALA A 327 7.79 -3.02 -7.82
N GLY A 328 6.98 -3.52 -8.76
CA GLY A 328 7.28 -4.73 -9.50
C GLY A 328 8.55 -4.63 -10.34
N GLN A 329 8.82 -3.48 -10.99
CA GLN A 329 10.09 -3.26 -11.69
C GLN A 329 11.28 -3.31 -10.72
N MET A 330 11.14 -2.67 -9.55
CA MET A 330 12.20 -2.65 -8.54
C MET A 330 12.48 -4.04 -7.96
N ILE A 331 11.45 -4.84 -7.72
CA ILE A 331 11.56 -6.24 -7.28
C ILE A 331 12.35 -7.04 -8.30
N MET A 332 11.92 -7.03 -9.56
CA MET A 332 12.59 -7.79 -10.62
C MET A 332 14.03 -7.33 -10.81
N GLN A 333 14.28 -6.04 -10.96
CA GLN A 333 15.62 -5.50 -11.14
C GLN A 333 16.53 -5.81 -9.94
N GLY A 334 16.01 -5.71 -8.72
CA GLY A 334 16.77 -5.99 -7.50
C GLY A 334 17.15 -7.46 -7.38
N PHE A 335 16.21 -8.38 -7.54
CA PHE A 335 16.45 -9.81 -7.35
C PHE A 335 17.24 -10.47 -8.51
N VAL A 336 16.90 -10.17 -9.75
CA VAL A 336 17.46 -10.87 -10.91
C VAL A 336 18.39 -10.02 -11.78
N GLY A 337 18.43 -8.71 -11.56
CA GLY A 337 19.40 -7.81 -12.17
C GLY A 337 19.11 -7.40 -13.62
N PHE A 338 17.99 -7.82 -14.21
CA PHE A 338 17.58 -7.39 -15.53
C PHE A 338 16.27 -6.58 -15.48
N THR A 339 16.05 -5.79 -16.53
CA THR A 339 14.83 -4.99 -16.70
C THR A 339 14.13 -5.39 -17.98
N ILE A 340 12.80 -5.41 -17.94
CA ILE A 340 11.98 -5.54 -19.16
C ILE A 340 11.34 -4.18 -19.48
N PRO A 341 11.00 -3.94 -20.77
CA PRO A 341 10.30 -2.73 -21.14
C PRO A 341 9.01 -2.55 -20.33
N LEU A 342 8.72 -1.31 -19.93
CA LEU A 342 7.57 -0.96 -19.10
C LEU A 342 6.23 -1.51 -19.63
N TRP A 343 6.02 -1.43 -20.96
CA TRP A 343 4.81 -1.95 -21.60
C TRP A 343 4.67 -3.47 -21.43
N LEU A 344 5.79 -4.21 -21.56
CA LEU A 344 5.77 -5.67 -21.40
C LEU A 344 5.49 -6.05 -19.95
N ARG A 345 6.11 -5.35 -19.00
CA ARG A 345 5.82 -5.53 -17.57
C ARG A 345 4.33 -5.35 -17.29
N ARG A 346 3.73 -4.26 -17.78
CA ARG A 346 2.30 -3.99 -17.63
C ARG A 346 1.42 -5.09 -18.20
N VAL A 347 1.69 -5.52 -19.43
CA VAL A 347 0.91 -6.61 -20.06
C VAL A 347 0.98 -7.88 -19.23
N LEU A 348 2.16 -8.27 -18.75
CA LEU A 348 2.35 -9.50 -17.98
C LEU A 348 1.62 -9.44 -16.62
N THR A 349 1.68 -8.32 -15.92
CA THR A 349 1.08 -8.20 -14.58
C THR A 349 -0.43 -7.94 -14.63
N MET A 350 -0.94 -7.34 -15.72
CA MET A 350 -2.38 -7.14 -15.95
C MET A 350 -3.09 -8.37 -16.54
N ALA A 351 -2.36 -9.26 -17.23
CA ALA A 351 -2.94 -10.44 -17.86
C ALA A 351 -3.80 -11.30 -16.91
N PRO A 352 -3.39 -11.58 -15.63
CA PRO A 352 -4.22 -12.31 -14.69
C PRO A 352 -5.59 -11.67 -14.44
N ALA A 353 -5.68 -10.34 -14.42
CA ALA A 353 -6.96 -9.64 -14.23
C ALA A 353 -7.93 -9.88 -15.38
N PHE A 354 -7.44 -9.82 -16.62
CA PHE A 354 -8.26 -10.13 -17.81
C PHE A 354 -8.72 -11.59 -17.80
N VAL A 355 -7.84 -12.53 -17.40
CA VAL A 355 -8.20 -13.95 -17.31
C VAL A 355 -9.27 -14.18 -16.25
N VAL A 356 -9.08 -13.63 -15.04
CA VAL A 356 -10.00 -13.81 -13.90
C VAL A 356 -11.39 -13.27 -14.24
N ILE A 357 -11.47 -12.06 -14.80
CA ILE A 357 -12.77 -11.47 -15.21
C ILE A 357 -13.35 -12.19 -16.42
N GLY A 358 -12.52 -12.63 -17.38
CA GLY A 358 -12.96 -13.42 -18.54
C GLY A 358 -13.54 -14.79 -18.15
N LEU A 359 -13.11 -15.37 -17.02
CA LEU A 359 -13.68 -16.58 -16.44
C LEU A 359 -14.96 -16.33 -15.64
N GLY A 360 -15.44 -15.10 -15.54
CA GLY A 360 -16.69 -14.75 -14.86
C GLY A 360 -16.59 -14.63 -13.34
N VAL A 361 -15.38 -14.49 -12.78
CA VAL A 361 -15.20 -14.25 -11.35
C VAL A 361 -15.69 -12.82 -11.02
N ALA A 362 -16.49 -12.69 -9.94
CA ALA A 362 -16.97 -11.39 -9.49
C ALA A 362 -15.79 -10.48 -9.13
N PRO A 363 -15.77 -9.21 -9.61
CA PRO A 363 -14.63 -8.32 -9.42
C PRO A 363 -14.24 -8.12 -7.96
N THR A 364 -15.20 -7.91 -7.07
CA THR A 364 -14.93 -7.69 -5.64
C THR A 364 -14.39 -8.96 -4.98
N GLN A 365 -14.87 -10.14 -5.37
CA GLN A 365 -14.31 -11.40 -4.90
C GLN A 365 -12.83 -11.54 -5.33
N ALA A 366 -12.51 -11.20 -6.58
CA ALA A 366 -11.13 -11.19 -7.07
C ALA A 366 -10.26 -10.21 -6.28
N LEU A 367 -10.80 -9.02 -5.94
CA LEU A 367 -10.14 -8.03 -5.09
C LEU A 367 -9.82 -8.61 -3.71
N VAL A 368 -10.78 -9.19 -2.99
CA VAL A 368 -10.58 -9.74 -1.64
C VAL A 368 -9.59 -10.90 -1.66
N ILE A 369 -9.72 -11.82 -2.62
CA ILE A 369 -8.77 -12.95 -2.76
C ILE A 369 -7.36 -12.45 -3.01
N SER A 370 -7.19 -11.43 -3.84
CA SER A 370 -5.87 -10.85 -4.08
C SER A 370 -5.23 -10.32 -2.79
N GLN A 371 -6.01 -9.72 -1.88
CA GLN A 371 -5.49 -9.22 -0.60
C GLN A 371 -5.09 -10.36 0.35
N VAL A 372 -5.83 -11.48 0.31
CA VAL A 372 -5.43 -12.71 1.03
C VAL A 372 -4.09 -13.23 0.50
N VAL A 373 -3.93 -13.29 -0.82
CA VAL A 373 -2.64 -13.66 -1.45
C VAL A 373 -1.52 -12.74 -1.01
N LEU A 374 -1.76 -11.42 -0.97
CA LEU A 374 -0.78 -10.46 -0.48
C LEU A 374 -0.38 -10.69 0.97
N SER A 375 -1.34 -11.04 1.84
CA SER A 375 -1.04 -11.39 3.24
C SER A 375 -0.15 -12.63 3.34
N LEU A 376 -0.37 -13.65 2.51
CA LEU A 376 0.46 -14.86 2.46
C LEU A 376 1.88 -14.58 1.95
N VAL A 377 2.05 -13.63 1.04
CA VAL A 377 3.35 -13.18 0.51
C VAL A 377 4.12 -12.30 1.50
N LEU A 378 3.41 -11.56 2.34
CA LEU A 378 3.94 -10.52 3.22
C LEU A 378 5.12 -10.96 4.13
N PRO A 379 5.16 -12.18 4.70
CA PRO A 379 6.28 -12.62 5.52
C PRO A 379 7.65 -12.58 4.81
N VAL A 380 7.69 -12.74 3.49
CA VAL A 380 8.94 -12.77 2.71
C VAL A 380 9.71 -11.46 2.85
N PRO A 381 9.19 -10.28 2.45
CA PRO A 381 9.90 -9.02 2.63
C PRO A 381 10.09 -8.64 4.10
N MET A 382 9.15 -9.00 4.99
CA MET A 382 9.27 -8.69 6.42
C MET A 382 10.48 -9.40 7.05
N ILE A 383 10.59 -10.70 6.85
CA ILE A 383 11.70 -11.51 7.38
C ILE A 383 13.03 -11.10 6.75
N ALA A 384 13.06 -10.92 5.42
CA ALA A 384 14.26 -10.47 4.72
C ALA A 384 14.77 -9.13 5.28
N LEU A 385 13.86 -8.16 5.45
CA LEU A 385 14.20 -6.84 6.00
C LEU A 385 14.77 -6.96 7.42
N LEU A 386 14.16 -7.76 8.29
CA LEU A 386 14.61 -7.95 9.67
C LEU A 386 16.00 -8.63 9.73
N VAL A 387 16.21 -9.66 8.93
CA VAL A 387 17.51 -10.35 8.87
C VAL A 387 18.60 -9.39 8.41
N ILE A 388 18.37 -8.63 7.34
CA ILE A 388 19.35 -7.70 6.78
C ILE A 388 19.64 -6.55 7.76
N LEU A 389 18.62 -5.98 8.42
CA LEU A 389 18.78 -4.88 9.38
C LEU A 389 19.53 -5.29 10.66
N ARG A 390 19.70 -6.58 10.92
CA ARG A 390 20.53 -7.12 12.03
C ARG A 390 21.99 -7.35 11.64
N ARG A 391 22.34 -7.24 10.36
CA ARG A 391 23.71 -7.50 9.91
C ARG A 391 24.71 -6.47 10.43
N PRO A 392 25.90 -6.89 10.90
CA PRO A 392 26.92 -5.99 11.46
C PRO A 392 27.35 -4.87 10.49
N ARG A 393 27.27 -5.11 9.18
CA ARG A 393 27.64 -4.12 8.15
C ARG A 393 26.82 -2.83 8.19
N LEU A 394 25.65 -2.83 8.82
CA LEU A 394 24.87 -1.60 9.02
C LEU A 394 25.40 -0.72 10.15
N GLY A 395 26.34 -1.22 10.98
CA GLY A 395 26.96 -0.45 12.06
C GLY A 395 25.92 0.24 12.95
N ALA A 396 26.03 1.55 13.10
CA ALA A 396 25.12 2.38 13.90
C ALA A 396 23.66 2.41 13.40
N PHE A 397 23.40 1.89 12.19
CA PHE A 397 22.07 1.85 11.59
C PHE A 397 21.40 0.47 11.71
N ALA A 398 22.06 -0.53 12.28
CA ALA A 398 21.45 -1.80 12.64
C ALA A 398 20.32 -1.59 13.67
N ILE A 399 19.32 -2.49 13.67
CA ILE A 399 18.24 -2.42 14.66
C ILE A 399 18.66 -3.08 15.98
N GLY A 400 18.32 -2.43 17.10
CA GLY A 400 18.57 -2.95 18.42
C GLY A 400 17.70 -4.16 18.77
N GLY A 401 18.13 -4.97 19.76
CA GLY A 401 17.44 -6.21 20.13
C GLY A 401 15.96 -6.04 20.51
N ARG A 402 15.60 -4.97 21.21
CA ARG A 402 14.20 -4.69 21.60
C ARG A 402 13.31 -4.44 20.37
N LEU A 403 13.77 -3.60 19.44
CA LEU A 403 13.01 -3.31 18.21
C LEU A 403 12.91 -4.55 17.35
N PHE A 404 13.99 -5.34 17.24
CA PHE A 404 13.98 -6.63 16.52
C PHE A 404 12.95 -7.59 17.13
N ALA A 405 12.95 -7.79 18.45
CA ALA A 405 11.99 -8.68 19.11
C ALA A 405 10.55 -8.22 18.91
N PHE A 406 10.30 -6.91 18.98
CA PHE A 406 8.97 -6.36 18.73
C PHE A 406 8.50 -6.56 17.31
N THR A 407 9.34 -6.28 16.31
CA THR A 407 9.00 -6.49 14.91
C THR A 407 8.85 -7.98 14.56
N LEU A 408 9.65 -8.84 15.17
CA LEU A 408 9.51 -10.30 15.03
C LEU A 408 8.18 -10.80 15.60
N LEU A 409 7.77 -10.27 16.77
CA LEU A 409 6.46 -10.59 17.36
C LEU A 409 5.33 -10.21 16.41
N LEU A 410 5.34 -9.00 15.84
CA LEU A 410 4.32 -8.58 14.88
C LEU A 410 4.31 -9.46 13.62
N THR A 411 5.47 -9.85 13.11
CA THR A 411 5.58 -10.79 12.00
C THR A 411 4.99 -12.16 12.38
N ALA A 412 5.27 -12.65 13.59
CA ALA A 412 4.73 -13.91 14.07
C ALA A 412 3.20 -13.89 14.20
N VAL A 413 2.61 -12.78 14.65
CA VAL A 413 1.15 -12.60 14.70
C VAL A 413 0.54 -12.73 13.31
N ILE A 414 1.11 -12.07 12.30
CA ILE A 414 0.64 -12.17 10.92
C ILE A 414 0.78 -13.60 10.38
N LEU A 415 1.90 -14.26 10.66
CA LEU A 415 2.10 -15.67 10.27
C LEU A 415 1.06 -16.60 10.90
N VAL A 416 0.73 -16.39 12.17
CA VAL A 416 -0.31 -17.18 12.86
C VAL A 416 -1.67 -16.96 12.23
N LEU A 417 -2.06 -15.71 11.96
CA LEU A 417 -3.34 -15.40 11.30
C LEU A 417 -3.43 -16.03 9.90
N ASN A 418 -2.34 -15.94 9.12
CA ASN A 418 -2.26 -16.60 7.82
C ASN A 418 -2.37 -18.13 7.93
N LEU A 419 -1.70 -18.72 8.91
CA LEU A 419 -1.78 -20.17 9.15
C LEU A 419 -3.19 -20.60 9.54
N LEU A 420 -3.86 -19.86 10.43
CA LEU A 420 -5.24 -20.14 10.82
C LEU A 420 -6.18 -20.08 9.61
N LEU A 421 -6.02 -19.08 8.74
CA LEU A 421 -6.81 -18.98 7.51
C LEU A 421 -6.55 -20.16 6.56
N VAL A 422 -5.30 -20.57 6.39
CA VAL A 422 -4.95 -21.75 5.56
C VAL A 422 -5.56 -23.02 6.15
N LEU A 423 -5.45 -23.27 7.45
CA LEU A 423 -6.04 -24.41 8.12
C LEU A 423 -7.56 -24.43 7.93
N GLN A 424 -8.23 -23.30 8.12
CA GLN A 424 -9.66 -23.14 7.88
C GLN A 424 -10.04 -23.47 6.43
N SER A 425 -9.26 -23.02 5.45
CA SER A 425 -9.51 -23.32 4.02
C SER A 425 -9.43 -24.80 3.68
N PHE A 426 -8.70 -25.58 4.49
CA PHE A 426 -8.67 -27.06 4.41
C PHE A 426 -9.71 -27.75 5.29
N GLY A 427 -10.66 -27.03 5.86
CA GLY A 427 -11.73 -27.59 6.69
C GLY A 427 -11.27 -28.01 8.10
N VAL A 428 -10.08 -27.61 8.54
CA VAL A 428 -9.61 -27.85 9.90
C VAL A 428 -10.32 -26.89 10.85
N PRO A 429 -11.06 -27.39 11.87
CA PRO A 429 -11.75 -26.53 12.81
C PRO A 429 -10.73 -25.68 13.60
N VAL A 430 -10.93 -24.37 13.58
CA VAL A 430 -10.11 -23.43 14.36
C VAL A 430 -10.84 -23.15 15.68
N PRO A 431 -10.25 -23.47 16.84
CA PRO A 431 -10.88 -23.22 18.14
C PRO A 431 -11.27 -21.75 18.31
N GLY A 432 -12.53 -21.48 18.65
CA GLY A 432 -13.05 -20.11 18.84
C GLY A 432 -13.58 -19.41 17.59
N LEU A 433 -13.58 -20.09 16.43
CA LEU A 433 -14.12 -19.61 15.15
C LEU A 433 -15.20 -20.62 14.65
N GLY A 434 -16.16 -20.93 15.46
CA GLY A 434 -17.22 -21.87 15.17
C GLY A 434 -18.54 -21.21 14.90
#